data_1aafef0186e3dd51af00e5cef7d9ed17
#
_entry.id   1aafef0186e3dd51af00e5cef7d9ed17
#
_cell.length_a   1.000
_cell.length_b   1.000
_cell.length_c   1.000
_cell.angle_alpha   90.00
_cell.angle_beta   90.00
_cell.angle_gamma   90.00
#
_symmetry.space_group_name_H-M   'P 1'
#
loop_
_entity.id
_entity.type
_entity.pdbx_description
1 polymer ?
#
loop_
_entity_poly.entity_id
_entity_poly.type
_entity_poly.pdbx_seq_one_letter_code
_entity_poly.pdbx_strand_id
1 'polypeptide(L)'
;MAPITRLVLDVLKPHDPGVVPFATQLGDLDGVEATTATVVEVDETVKTLRVTIEGDDLSIEAIRAEIGDLSASVHSIDQVACGSRAVNDPWL
;
A
#
# COMPACT_ATOMS: atom_id res chain seq x y z
N MET A 1 13.09 8.71 -15.64
CA MET A 1 13.00 8.35 -14.23
C MET A 1 12.59 6.89 -14.11
N ALA A 2 13.19 6.15 -13.18
CA ALA A 2 12.87 4.73 -13.02
C ALA A 2 11.44 4.56 -12.51
N PRO A 3 10.65 3.65 -13.08
CA PRO A 3 9.29 3.41 -12.61
C PRO A 3 9.30 2.71 -11.25
N ILE A 4 8.33 3.05 -10.41
CA ILE A 4 8.13 2.38 -9.13
C ILE A 4 7.33 1.11 -9.40
N THR A 5 7.85 -0.04 -8.96
CA THR A 5 7.23 -1.34 -9.23
C THR A 5 6.73 -2.02 -7.97
N ARG A 6 7.15 -1.57 -6.80
CA ARG A 6 6.71 -2.14 -5.53
C ARG A 6 6.81 -1.11 -4.42
N LEU A 7 5.80 -1.07 -3.57
CA LEU A 7 5.78 -0.24 -2.37
C LEU A 7 5.32 -1.11 -1.20
N VAL A 8 5.98 -0.95 -0.07
CA VAL A 8 5.52 -1.52 1.20
C VAL A 8 5.29 -0.35 2.15
N LEU A 9 4.06 -0.22 2.60
CA LEU A 9 3.61 0.90 3.41
C LEU A 9 3.10 0.43 4.76
N ASP A 10 3.34 1.23 5.78
CA ASP A 10 2.69 1.09 7.07
C ASP A 10 1.52 2.08 7.09
N VAL A 11 0.31 1.57 7.26
CA VAL A 11 -0.92 2.35 7.10
C VAL A 11 -1.75 2.24 8.37
N LEU A 12 -2.24 3.39 8.83
CA LEU A 12 -3.20 3.45 9.93
C LEU A 12 -4.59 3.59 9.31
N LYS A 13 -5.46 2.64 9.58
CA LYS A 13 -6.80 2.58 9.00
C LYS A 13 -7.84 2.51 10.10
N PRO A 14 -8.89 3.37 10.07
CA PRO A 14 -10.00 3.19 10.99
C PRO A 14 -10.72 1.88 10.72
N HIS A 15 -11.59 1.47 11.61
CA HIS A 15 -12.28 0.19 11.45
C HIS A 15 -13.18 0.16 10.21
N ASP A 16 -13.70 1.30 9.79
CA ASP A 16 -14.52 1.43 8.60
C ASP A 16 -13.83 2.35 7.60
N PRO A 17 -13.63 1.97 6.34
CA PRO A 17 -14.05 0.71 5.69
C PRO A 17 -13.28 -0.50 6.18
N GLY A 18 -13.82 -1.69 5.96
CA GLY A 18 -13.12 -2.94 6.29
C GLY A 18 -11.90 -3.18 5.43
N VAL A 19 -11.09 -4.16 5.80
CA VAL A 19 -9.84 -4.46 5.11
C VAL A 19 -10.07 -4.91 3.66
N VAL A 20 -11.12 -5.70 3.43
CA VAL A 20 -11.40 -6.22 2.08
C VAL A 20 -11.74 -5.09 1.10
N PRO A 21 -12.73 -4.22 1.37
CA PRO A 21 -12.97 -3.11 0.43
C PRO A 21 -11.78 -2.16 0.33
N PHE A 22 -11.03 -1.96 1.42
CA PHE A 22 -9.84 -1.13 1.40
C PHE A 22 -8.81 -1.68 0.39
N ALA A 23 -8.47 -2.96 0.51
CA ALA A 23 -7.50 -3.59 -0.39
C ALA A 23 -8.00 -3.63 -1.84
N THR A 24 -9.29 -3.91 -2.03
CA THR A 24 -9.91 -3.98 -3.36
C THR A 24 -9.84 -2.63 -4.06
N GLN A 25 -10.17 -1.56 -3.35
CA GLN A 25 -10.12 -0.21 -3.90
C GLN A 25 -8.71 0.18 -4.32
N LEU A 26 -7.72 -0.17 -3.51
CA LEU A 26 -6.32 0.08 -3.88
C LEU A 26 -5.92 -0.74 -5.09
N GLY A 27 -6.39 -1.98 -5.18
CA GLY A 27 -6.11 -2.85 -6.30
C GLY A 27 -6.69 -2.36 -7.63
N ASP A 28 -7.71 -1.51 -7.58
CA ASP A 28 -8.37 -0.97 -8.76
C ASP A 28 -7.68 0.28 -9.32
N LEU A 29 -6.67 0.81 -8.64
CA LEU A 29 -5.94 1.98 -9.14
C LEU A 29 -5.16 1.65 -10.41
N ASP A 30 -5.06 2.65 -11.30
CA ASP A 30 -4.28 2.50 -12.52
C ASP A 30 -2.84 2.14 -12.21
N GLY A 31 -2.32 1.17 -12.93
CA GLY A 31 -0.95 0.71 -12.78
C GLY A 31 -0.74 -0.32 -11.68
N VAL A 32 -1.71 -0.51 -10.80
CA VAL A 32 -1.62 -1.51 -9.73
C VAL A 32 -1.99 -2.88 -10.27
N GLU A 33 -1.09 -3.84 -10.12
CA GLU A 33 -1.30 -5.23 -10.53
C GLU A 33 -1.67 -6.13 -9.37
N ALA A 34 -1.20 -5.80 -8.17
CA ALA A 34 -1.50 -6.59 -6.98
C ALA A 34 -1.44 -5.73 -5.73
N THR A 35 -2.30 -6.02 -4.79
CA THR A 35 -2.30 -5.37 -3.47
C THR A 35 -2.49 -6.42 -2.40
N THR A 36 -1.65 -6.37 -1.39
CA THR A 36 -1.78 -7.22 -0.20
C THR A 36 -1.91 -6.31 1.01
N ALA A 37 -2.93 -6.52 1.82
CA ALA A 37 -3.11 -5.79 3.07
C ALA A 37 -3.13 -6.78 4.23
N THR A 38 -2.19 -6.62 5.14
CA THR A 38 -2.05 -7.51 6.29
C THR A 38 -2.29 -6.71 7.57
N VAL A 39 -3.19 -7.20 8.42
CA VAL A 39 -3.43 -6.58 9.72
C VAL A 39 -2.27 -6.94 10.64
N VAL A 40 -1.55 -5.94 11.09
CA VAL A 40 -0.39 -6.11 11.98
C VAL A 40 -0.79 -5.91 13.43
N GLU A 41 -1.67 -4.94 13.68
CA GLU A 41 -2.11 -4.60 15.02
C GLU A 41 -3.53 -4.06 14.98
N VAL A 42 -4.29 -4.33 16.03
CA VAL A 42 -5.65 -3.83 16.18
C VAL A 42 -5.76 -3.07 17.50
N ASP A 43 -6.25 -1.84 17.41
CA ASP A 43 -6.49 -0.95 18.51
C ASP A 43 -8.00 -0.67 18.57
N GLU A 44 -8.47 0.05 19.60
CA GLU A 44 -9.89 0.38 19.75
C GLU A 44 -10.46 1.15 18.57
N THR A 45 -9.67 2.05 17.96
CA THR A 45 -10.14 2.95 16.93
C THR A 45 -9.50 2.73 15.58
N VAL A 46 -8.32 2.11 15.52
CA VAL A 46 -7.58 1.94 14.28
C VAL A 46 -6.99 0.53 14.16
N LYS A 47 -6.74 0.14 12.92
CA LYS A 47 -5.92 -1.03 12.61
C LYS A 47 -4.65 -0.55 11.94
N THR A 48 -3.51 -1.14 12.32
CA THR A 48 -2.27 -0.93 11.63
C THR A 48 -2.13 -2.02 10.57
N LEU A 49 -1.94 -1.60 9.33
CA LEU A 49 -1.81 -2.52 8.20
C LEU A 49 -0.44 -2.40 7.59
N ARG A 50 0.09 -3.53 7.15
CA ARG A 50 1.17 -3.54 6.16
C ARG A 50 0.53 -3.71 4.80
N VAL A 51 0.75 -2.75 3.91
CA VAL A 51 0.18 -2.76 2.58
C VAL A 51 1.32 -2.88 1.58
N THR A 52 1.27 -3.94 0.77
CA THR A 52 2.23 -4.15 -0.30
C THR A 52 1.52 -3.95 -1.62
N ILE A 53 2.05 -3.07 -2.46
CA ILE A 53 1.47 -2.75 -3.76
C ILE A 53 2.51 -3.02 -4.83
N GLU A 54 2.14 -3.80 -5.83
CA GLU A 54 3.02 -4.11 -6.96
C GLU A 54 2.32 -3.71 -8.25
N GLY A 55 3.10 -3.27 -9.20
CA GLY A 55 2.55 -2.87 -10.48
C GLY A 55 3.59 -2.29 -11.39
N ASP A 56 3.11 -1.55 -12.38
CA ASP A 56 3.93 -0.90 -13.40
C ASP A 56 3.78 0.60 -13.25
N ASP A 57 4.91 1.28 -13.02
CA ASP A 57 4.95 2.74 -12.89
C ASP A 57 3.93 3.27 -11.87
N LEU A 58 4.04 2.79 -10.65
CA LEU A 58 3.12 3.19 -9.57
C LEU A 58 3.27 4.67 -9.24
N SER A 59 2.12 5.33 -9.00
CA SER A 59 2.08 6.71 -8.55
C SER A 59 1.88 6.76 -7.04
N ILE A 60 2.90 7.18 -6.31
CA ILE A 60 2.80 7.33 -4.86
C ILE A 60 1.74 8.37 -4.49
N GLU A 61 1.61 9.42 -5.29
CA GLU A 61 0.61 10.47 -5.04
C GLU A 61 -0.80 9.94 -5.18
N ALA A 62 -1.07 9.15 -6.24
CA ALA A 62 -2.38 8.55 -6.45
C ALA A 62 -2.71 7.54 -5.35
N ILE A 63 -1.73 6.76 -4.93
CA ILE A 63 -1.91 5.79 -3.85
C ILE A 63 -2.22 6.48 -2.54
N ARG A 64 -1.46 7.53 -2.19
CA ARG A 64 -1.72 8.31 -0.97
C ARG A 64 -3.10 8.96 -0.99
N ALA A 65 -3.51 9.49 -2.15
CA ALA A 65 -4.82 10.11 -2.30
C ALA A 65 -5.95 9.11 -2.09
N GLU A 66 -5.82 7.91 -2.66
CA GLU A 66 -6.83 6.87 -2.48
C GLU A 66 -6.90 6.40 -1.03
N ILE A 67 -5.74 6.21 -0.39
CA ILE A 67 -5.70 5.83 1.03
C ILE A 67 -6.41 6.89 1.88
N GLY A 68 -6.16 8.17 1.60
CA GLY A 68 -6.84 9.27 2.28
C GLY A 68 -8.34 9.28 2.06
N ASP A 69 -8.78 9.00 0.82
CA ASP A 69 -10.21 8.91 0.48
C ASP A 69 -10.89 7.75 1.21
N LEU A 70 -10.13 6.74 1.59
CA LEU A 70 -10.61 5.60 2.38
C LEU A 70 -10.47 5.84 3.88
N SER A 71 -10.24 7.08 4.27
CA SER A 71 -10.15 7.53 5.67
C SER A 71 -8.94 6.99 6.42
N ALA A 72 -7.94 6.52 5.70
CA ALA A 72 -6.70 6.01 6.26
C ALA A 72 -5.54 6.97 6.01
N SER A 73 -4.40 6.69 6.60
CA SER A 73 -3.20 7.50 6.40
C SER A 73 -1.96 6.62 6.30
N VAL A 74 -1.02 7.05 5.46
CA VAL A 74 0.28 6.39 5.35
C VAL A 74 1.14 6.86 6.52
N HIS A 75 1.52 5.92 7.37
CA HIS A 75 2.38 6.23 8.51
C HIS A 75 3.84 6.25 8.08
N SER A 76 4.26 5.28 7.26
CA SER A 76 5.62 5.24 6.75
C SER A 76 5.67 4.45 5.45
N ILE A 77 6.72 4.74 4.66
CA ILE A 77 7.06 3.96 3.48
C ILE A 77 8.25 3.10 3.88
N ASP A 78 8.06 1.80 3.91
CA ASP A 78 9.05 0.88 4.45
C ASP A 78 9.92 0.23 3.37
N GLN A 79 9.42 0.17 2.12
CA GLN A 79 10.18 -0.35 1.00
C GLN A 79 9.71 0.30 -0.29
N VAL A 80 10.67 0.60 -1.16
CA VAL A 80 10.41 1.04 -2.53
C VAL A 80 11.28 0.22 -3.45
N ALA A 81 10.68 -0.36 -4.49
CA ALA A 81 11.42 -0.99 -5.58
C ALA A 81 11.17 -0.19 -6.85
N CYS A 82 12.24 0.14 -7.56
CA CYS A 82 12.18 0.94 -8.78
C CYS A 82 12.99 0.27 -9.88
N GLY A 83 12.64 0.57 -11.13
CA GLY A 83 13.39 0.10 -12.28
C GLY A 83 12.70 -1.03 -12.99
N SER A 84 13.36 -1.56 -14.04
CA SER A 84 12.78 -2.60 -14.89
C SER A 84 12.93 -4.01 -14.33
N ARG A 85 13.66 -4.17 -13.22
CA ARG A 85 13.96 -5.47 -12.65
C ARG A 85 14.00 -5.40 -11.13
N ALA A 86 13.35 -6.33 -10.47
CA ALA A 86 13.34 -6.41 -9.02
C ALA A 86 14.67 -6.89 -8.47
N VAL A 87 15.06 -6.37 -7.33
CA VAL A 87 16.19 -6.86 -6.55
C VAL A 87 15.64 -7.76 -5.45
N ASN A 88 16.20 -8.95 -5.34
CA ASN A 88 15.82 -9.87 -4.28
C ASN A 88 16.57 -9.49 -3.01
N ASP A 89 15.84 -9.03 -2.01
CA ASP A 89 16.41 -8.57 -0.75
C ASP A 89 16.00 -9.52 0.38
N PRO A 90 16.93 -10.33 0.91
CA PRO A 90 16.59 -11.31 1.94
C PRO A 90 16.28 -10.69 3.31
N TRP A 91 16.52 -9.42 3.48
CA TRP A 91 16.25 -8.72 4.74
C TRP A 91 14.79 -8.34 4.91
N LEU A 92 13.98 -8.53 3.90
CA LEU A 92 12.57 -8.11 3.87
C LEU A 92 11.59 -9.27 3.63
#